data_ab67ee3b0faca711b2874582cbf852ef
#
_entry.id   ab67ee3b0faca711b2874582cbf852ef
#
_cell.length_a   1.000
_cell.length_b   1.000
_cell.length_c   1.000
_cell.angle_alpha   90.00
_cell.angle_beta   90.00
_cell.angle_gamma   90.00
#
_symmetry.space_group_name_H-M   'P 1'
#
loop_
_entity.id
_entity.type
_entity.pdbx_description
1 polymer ?
#
loop_
_entity_poly.entity_id
_entity_poly.type
_entity_poly.pdbx_seq_one_letter_code
_entity_poly.pdbx_strand_id
1 'polypeptide(L)' 'SDRVLYRLEGCPFCELVVDELDDLGLDYDSVWTEGLHSKRNEVQTVSGQRAVPVLIDPEHGVTMAESANIVEYLHTTYG' A
#
# COMPACT_ATOMS: atom_id res chain seq x y z
N SER A 1 6.19 -1.71 12.60
CA SER A 1 6.88 -1.09 11.46
C SER A 1 6.27 0.26 11.14
N ASP A 2 7.09 1.18 10.67
CA ASP A 2 6.58 2.49 10.21
C ASP A 2 6.04 2.43 8.78
N ARG A 3 6.35 1.36 8.07
CA ARG A 3 5.82 1.13 6.71
C ARG A 3 4.37 0.70 6.82
N VAL A 4 3.49 1.34 6.06
CA VAL A 4 2.04 1.12 6.15
C VAL A 4 1.47 0.83 4.76
N LEU A 5 0.63 -0.19 4.69
CA LEU A 5 -0.13 -0.52 3.49
C LEU A 5 -1.62 -0.35 3.75
N TYR A 6 -2.24 0.60 3.07
CA TYR A 6 -3.69 0.73 3.07
C TYR A 6 -4.26 -0.27 2.08
N ARG A 7 -5.14 -1.13 2.54
CA ARG A 7 -5.65 -2.25 1.73
C ARG A 7 -7.11 -2.54 2.03
N LEU A 8 -7.73 -3.29 1.11
CA LEU A 8 -9.10 -3.76 1.22
C LEU A 8 -9.09 -5.28 1.17
N GLU A 9 -9.91 -5.91 2.02
CA GLU A 9 -10.04 -7.36 2.01
C GLU A 9 -10.59 -7.85 0.67
N GLY A 10 -9.99 -8.90 0.13
CA GLY A 10 -10.40 -9.47 -1.16
C GLY A 10 -9.96 -8.68 -2.38
N CYS A 11 -9.12 -7.68 -2.21
CA CYS A 11 -8.63 -6.87 -3.32
C CYS A 11 -7.42 -7.55 -3.98
N PRO A 12 -7.53 -8.05 -5.22
CA PRO A 12 -6.41 -8.73 -5.87
C PRO A 12 -5.20 -7.82 -6.11
N PHE A 13 -5.43 -6.53 -6.32
CA PHE A 13 -4.33 -5.58 -6.52
C PHE A 13 -3.56 -5.34 -5.22
N CYS A 14 -4.25 -5.35 -4.09
CA CYS A 14 -3.59 -5.26 -2.78
C CYS A 14 -2.73 -6.49 -2.52
N GLU A 15 -3.21 -7.67 -2.91
CA GLU A 15 -2.48 -8.91 -2.72
C GLU A 15 -1.18 -8.95 -3.53
N LEU A 16 -1.12 -8.31 -4.70
CA LEU A 16 0.12 -8.21 -5.46
C LEU A 16 1.21 -7.48 -4.66
N VAL A 17 0.82 -6.42 -3.96
CA VAL A 17 1.74 -5.66 -3.11
C VAL A 17 2.16 -6.48 -1.89
N VAL A 18 1.21 -7.18 -1.27
CA VAL A 18 1.49 -8.05 -0.12
C VAL A 18 2.49 -9.14 -0.50
N ASP A 19 2.28 -9.78 -1.65
CA ASP A 19 3.18 -10.82 -2.13
C ASP A 19 4.60 -10.29 -2.32
N GLU A 20 4.74 -9.08 -2.87
CA GLU A 20 6.06 -8.47 -3.05
C GLU A 20 6.72 -8.13 -1.73
N LEU A 21 5.96 -7.57 -0.78
CA LEU A 21 6.48 -7.29 0.56
C LEU A 21 6.96 -8.57 1.25
N ASP A 22 6.18 -9.63 1.14
CA ASP A 22 6.52 -10.92 1.74
C ASP A 22 7.75 -11.54 1.08
N ASP A 23 7.83 -11.50 -0.25
CA ASP A 23 8.98 -12.02 -0.99
C ASP A 23 10.27 -11.30 -0.64
N LEU A 24 10.19 -10.00 -0.35
CA LEU A 24 11.35 -9.20 0.02
C LEU A 24 11.65 -9.27 1.51
N GLY A 25 10.82 -9.94 2.30
CA GLY A 25 10.98 -10.06 3.75
C GLY A 25 10.80 -8.74 4.47
N LEU A 26 9.97 -7.85 3.96
CA LEU A 26 9.76 -6.52 4.53
C LEU A 26 8.59 -6.52 5.50
N ASP A 27 8.81 -5.89 6.66
CA ASP A 27 7.74 -5.68 7.63
C ASP A 27 6.88 -4.50 7.22
N TYR A 28 5.60 -4.59 7.52
CA TYR A 28 4.64 -3.52 7.27
C TYR A 28 3.41 -3.71 8.14
N ASP A 29 2.68 -2.64 8.37
CA ASP A 29 1.39 -2.69 9.04
C ASP A 29 0.27 -2.52 8.01
N SER A 30 -0.76 -3.35 8.10
CA SER A 30 -1.93 -3.23 7.24
C SER A 30 -2.95 -2.29 7.89
N VAL A 31 -3.44 -1.33 7.12
CA VAL A 31 -4.60 -0.53 7.49
C VAL A 31 -5.73 -0.93 6.56
N TRP A 32 -6.71 -1.63 7.13
CA TRP A 32 -7.83 -2.14 6.36
C TRP A 32 -8.86 -1.05 6.14
N THR A 33 -9.25 -0.86 4.89
CA THR A 33 -10.31 0.07 4.54
C THR A 33 -11.56 -0.71 4.20
N GLU A 34 -12.73 -0.08 4.35
CA GLU A 34 -13.97 -0.69 3.90
C GLU A 34 -14.20 -0.38 2.43
N GLY A 35 -15.03 -1.20 1.77
CA GLY A 35 -15.34 -0.98 0.37
C GLY A 35 -16.17 0.27 0.09
N LEU A 36 -16.68 0.94 1.12
CA LEU A 36 -17.49 2.14 0.99
C LEU A 36 -16.62 3.38 0.86
N HIS A 37 -17.06 4.31 0.01
CA HIS A 37 -16.32 5.56 -0.22
C HIS A 37 -16.05 6.36 1.05
N SER A 38 -16.98 6.34 1.99
CA SER A 38 -16.85 7.09 3.24
C SER A 38 -15.64 6.64 4.05
N LYS A 39 -15.25 5.37 3.95
CA LYS A 39 -14.09 4.84 4.67
C LYS A 39 -12.79 5.03 3.90
N ARG A 40 -12.88 5.31 2.61
CA ARG A 40 -11.70 5.58 1.79
C ARG A 40 -11.20 7.01 1.88
N ASN A 41 -11.89 7.86 2.65
CA ASN A 41 -11.45 9.24 2.88
C ASN A 41 -10.08 9.29 3.55
N GLU A 42 -9.78 8.36 4.42
CA GLU A 42 -8.45 8.27 5.04
C GLU A 42 -7.36 8.06 4.00
N VAL A 43 -7.61 7.16 3.04
CA VAL A 43 -6.68 6.91 1.94
C VAL A 43 -6.50 8.16 1.09
N GLN A 44 -7.59 8.85 0.78
CA GLN A 44 -7.53 10.10 0.03
C GLN A 44 -6.73 11.17 0.73
N THR A 45 -6.90 11.29 2.05
CA THR A 45 -6.17 12.27 2.85
C THR A 45 -4.67 12.04 2.78
N VAL A 46 -4.24 10.79 2.76
CA VAL A 46 -2.83 10.43 2.74
C VAL A 46 -2.23 10.54 1.34
N SER A 47 -2.95 10.09 0.31
CA SER A 47 -2.41 9.94 -1.05
C SER A 47 -3.00 10.87 -2.09
N GLY A 48 -4.08 11.56 -1.75
CA GLY A 48 -4.84 12.36 -2.72
C GLY A 48 -5.78 11.55 -3.58
N GLN A 49 -5.92 10.25 -3.32
CA GLN A 49 -6.77 9.34 -4.08
C GLN A 49 -7.59 8.46 -3.14
N ARG A 50 -8.77 8.03 -3.60
CA ARG A 50 -9.64 7.12 -2.84
C ARG A 50 -9.47 5.67 -3.28
N ALA A 51 -8.34 5.33 -3.85
CA ALA A 51 -8.05 3.98 -4.32
C ALA A 51 -7.10 3.26 -3.40
N VAL A 52 -7.22 1.95 -3.32
CA VAL A 52 -6.25 1.08 -2.67
C VAL A 52 -5.64 0.16 -3.73
N PRO A 53 -4.43 -0.33 -3.56
CA PRO A 53 -3.54 -0.15 -2.42
C PRO A 53 -2.82 1.20 -2.40
N VAL A 54 -2.44 1.66 -1.19
CA VAL A 54 -1.56 2.80 -1.02
C VAL A 54 -0.47 2.39 -0.04
N LEU A 55 0.79 2.60 -0.42
CA LEU A 55 1.94 2.31 0.43
C LEU A 55 2.54 3.61 0.94
N ILE A 56 2.80 3.65 2.24
CA ILE A 56 3.61 4.69 2.87
C ILE A 56 4.91 4.05 3.33
N ASP A 57 6.03 4.56 2.82
CA ASP A 57 7.36 4.11 3.22
C ASP A 57 8.14 5.30 3.76
N PRO A 58 8.09 5.55 5.08
CA PRO A 58 8.74 6.74 5.67
C PRO A 58 10.25 6.72 5.54
N GLU A 59 10.86 5.55 5.46
CA GLU A 59 12.31 5.43 5.30
C GLU A 59 12.81 6.18 4.07
N HIS A 60 12.02 6.20 3.01
CA HIS A 60 12.36 6.90 1.77
C HIS A 60 11.45 8.08 1.48
N GLY A 61 10.56 8.43 2.41
CA GLY A 61 9.65 9.56 2.24
C GLY A 61 8.62 9.34 1.12
N VAL A 62 8.21 8.09 0.89
CA VAL A 62 7.35 7.74 -0.24
C VAL A 62 5.92 7.49 0.21
N THR A 63 4.96 8.05 -0.52
CA THR A 63 3.55 7.71 -0.45
C THR A 63 3.11 7.44 -1.88
N MET A 64 2.69 6.20 -2.15
CA MET A 64 2.49 5.76 -3.53
C MET A 64 1.21 4.94 -3.67
N ALA A 65 0.47 5.20 -4.75
CA ALA A 65 -0.72 4.45 -5.11
C ALA A 65 -0.45 3.58 -6.34
N GLU A 66 -1.40 2.71 -6.65
CA GLU A 66 -1.40 1.77 -7.76
C GLU A 66 -0.42 0.61 -7.58
N SER A 67 -0.97 -0.62 -7.65
CA SER A 67 -0.23 -1.84 -7.33
C SER A 67 1.03 -2.02 -8.20
N ALA A 68 0.93 -1.76 -9.51
CA ALA A 68 2.07 -1.94 -10.40
C ALA A 68 3.22 -1.02 -10.04
N ASN A 69 2.91 0.24 -9.71
CA ASN A 69 3.93 1.22 -9.32
C ASN A 69 4.56 0.86 -7.98
N ILE A 70 3.74 0.39 -7.04
CA ILE A 70 4.22 -0.01 -5.72
C ILE A 70 5.15 -1.22 -5.83
N VAL A 71 4.75 -2.23 -6.59
CA VAL A 71 5.58 -3.44 -6.79
C VAL A 71 6.90 -3.07 -7.43
N GLU A 72 6.89 -2.23 -8.45
CA GLU A 72 8.12 -1.78 -9.11
C GLU A 72 9.01 -1.01 -8.16
N TYR A 73 8.44 -0.10 -7.36
CA TYR A 73 9.18 0.64 -6.35
C TYR A 73 9.85 -0.28 -5.34
N LEU A 74 9.10 -1.24 -4.81
CA LEU A 74 9.63 -2.18 -3.82
C LEU A 74 10.74 -3.04 -4.41
N HIS A 75 10.53 -3.55 -5.62
CA HIS A 75 11.53 -4.38 -6.29
C HIS A 75 12.82 -3.60 -6.57
N THR A 76 12.69 -2.37 -7.04
CA THR A 76 13.84 -1.53 -7.37
C THR A 76 14.58 -1.08 -6.12
N THR A 77 13.85 -0.78 -5.04
CA THR A 77 14.44 -0.21 -3.83
C THR A 77 15.02 -1.27 -2.90
N TYR A 78 14.36 -2.41 -2.77
CA TYR A 78 14.70 -3.45 -1.78
C TYR A 78 15.06 -4.80 -2.40
N GLY A 79 14.80 -4.98 -3.66
CA GLY A 79 15.07 -6.24 -4.37
C GLY A 79 16.51 -6.50 -4.76
#